data_33897ea7396e195b6c38c8e7d8f3d344
#
_entry.id   33897ea7396e195b6c38c8e7d8f3d344
#
_cell.length_a   1.000
_cell.length_b   1.000
_cell.length_c   1.000
_cell.angle_alpha   90.00
_cell.angle_beta   90.00
_cell.angle_gamma   90.00
#
_symmetry.space_group_name_H-M   'P 1'
#
loop_
_entity.id
_entity.type
_entity.pdbx_description
1 polymer ?
#
loop_
_entity_poly.entity_id
_entity_poly.type
_entity_poly.pdbx_seq_one_letter_code
_entity_poly.pdbx_strand_id
1 'polypeptide(L)'
;MEEKLAPLFELFDVIYIDVPPSISVYSKSAMYMAEWAIVVLQTQVKSMRNALQYLEYMDFFVEQFGSPLYIAGVLPFMLESGDSVDVEMYEQAKIIYGKHLLENVVLKNARLKRYDGSGITTEKTKSGQLKQWDRKAHNLFLNILNEIEVHEKWYKE
;
A
#
# COMPACT_ATOMS: atom_id res chain seq x y z
N MET A 1 11.88 -17.37 9.48
CA MET A 1 11.97 -15.90 9.26
C MET A 1 11.70 -15.18 10.58
N GLU A 2 10.69 -15.58 11.32
CA GLU A 2 10.28 -15.01 12.61
C GLU A 2 11.43 -14.88 13.62
N GLU A 3 12.16 -15.96 13.89
CA GLU A 3 13.34 -15.91 14.79
C GLU A 3 14.39 -14.87 14.39
N LYS A 4 14.55 -14.61 13.08
CA LYS A 4 15.53 -13.62 12.60
C LYS A 4 15.03 -12.19 12.74
N LEU A 5 13.72 -11.98 12.76
CA LEU A 5 13.11 -10.67 12.90
C LEU A 5 12.73 -10.35 14.36
N ALA A 6 12.71 -11.34 15.24
CA ALA A 6 12.38 -11.16 16.66
C ALA A 6 13.10 -9.98 17.34
N PRO A 7 14.40 -9.74 17.11
CA PRO A 7 15.07 -8.57 17.68
C PRO A 7 14.54 -7.23 17.17
N LEU A 8 13.92 -7.18 15.98
CA LEU A 8 13.36 -5.95 15.42
C LEU A 8 12.03 -5.59 16.07
N PHE A 9 11.25 -6.57 16.53
CA PHE A 9 9.97 -6.35 17.21
C PHE A 9 10.11 -5.61 18.54
N GLU A 10 11.29 -5.70 19.18
CA GLU A 10 11.61 -4.95 20.40
C GLU A 10 12.09 -3.52 20.12
N LEU A 11 12.52 -3.23 18.89
CA LEU A 11 13.16 -1.96 18.52
C LEU A 11 12.21 -1.02 17.76
N PHE A 12 11.18 -1.55 17.11
CA PHE A 12 10.32 -0.77 16.21
C PHE A 12 8.86 -1.01 16.49
N ASP A 13 8.07 0.07 16.54
CA ASP A 13 6.62 0.03 16.71
C ASP A 13 5.91 -0.48 15.45
N VAL A 14 6.50 -0.23 14.27
CA VAL A 14 5.97 -0.65 12.97
C VAL A 14 7.09 -1.19 12.08
N ILE A 15 6.83 -2.33 11.45
CA ILE A 15 7.75 -2.97 10.50
C ILE A 15 7.03 -3.19 9.18
N TYR A 16 7.53 -2.57 8.11
CA TYR A 16 7.04 -2.80 6.76
C TYR A 16 7.83 -3.91 6.08
N ILE A 17 7.10 -4.89 5.52
CA ILE A 17 7.69 -5.99 4.75
C ILE A 17 7.33 -5.78 3.29
N ASP A 18 8.30 -5.39 2.47
CA ASP A 18 8.12 -5.30 1.01
C ASP A 18 8.25 -6.69 0.39
N VAL A 19 7.24 -7.09 -0.37
CA VAL A 19 7.17 -8.41 -1.01
C VAL A 19 6.88 -8.30 -2.50
N PRO A 20 7.49 -9.14 -3.34
CA PRO A 20 7.18 -9.17 -4.76
C PRO A 20 5.73 -9.62 -5.00
N PRO A 21 5.08 -9.16 -6.09
CA PRO A 21 3.69 -9.49 -6.43
C PRO A 21 3.59 -10.92 -7.00
N SER A 22 4.09 -11.91 -6.27
CA SER A 22 4.08 -13.31 -6.66
C SER A 22 3.83 -14.21 -5.45
N ILE A 23 3.09 -15.30 -5.67
CA ILE A 23 2.88 -16.32 -4.65
C ILE A 23 4.17 -17.16 -4.55
N SER A 24 4.97 -16.83 -3.56
CA SER A 24 6.28 -17.44 -3.31
C SER A 24 6.44 -17.81 -1.83
N VAL A 25 7.50 -18.52 -1.49
CA VAL A 25 7.84 -18.81 -0.09
C VAL A 25 8.03 -17.50 0.70
N TYR A 26 8.57 -16.47 0.09
CA TYR A 26 8.80 -15.17 0.73
C TYR A 26 7.49 -14.45 1.04
N SER A 27 6.58 -14.33 0.06
CA SER A 27 5.27 -13.70 0.26
C SER A 27 4.41 -14.49 1.25
N LYS A 28 4.44 -15.82 1.22
CA LYS A 28 3.76 -16.67 2.22
C LYS A 28 4.32 -16.46 3.62
N SER A 29 5.65 -16.37 3.77
CA SER A 29 6.26 -16.09 5.06
C SER A 29 5.91 -14.71 5.59
N ALA A 30 5.82 -13.70 4.71
CA ALA A 30 5.36 -12.37 5.08
C ALA A 30 3.89 -12.37 5.53
N MET A 31 3.00 -13.04 4.78
CA MET A 31 1.59 -13.18 5.14
C MET A 31 1.38 -13.88 6.48
N TYR A 32 2.24 -14.83 6.83
CA TYR A 32 2.15 -15.52 8.11
C TYR A 32 2.56 -14.65 9.30
N MET A 33 3.43 -13.67 9.08
CA MET A 33 4.01 -12.83 10.14
C MET A 33 3.35 -11.47 10.26
N ALA A 34 2.77 -10.97 9.17
CA ALA A 34 2.14 -9.66 9.14
C ALA A 34 0.75 -9.71 9.77
N GLU A 35 0.40 -8.66 10.49
CA GLU A 35 -0.97 -8.45 10.96
C GLU A 35 -1.81 -7.75 9.88
N TRP A 36 -1.18 -6.91 9.07
CA TRP A 36 -1.85 -6.08 8.08
C TRP A 36 -1.21 -6.17 6.70
N ALA A 37 -2.03 -6.17 5.67
CA ALA A 37 -1.59 -6.08 4.29
C ALA A 37 -2.18 -4.86 3.58
N ILE A 38 -1.34 -4.18 2.82
CA ILE A 38 -1.75 -3.12 1.89
C ILE A 38 -1.54 -3.66 0.48
N VAL A 39 -2.62 -3.74 -0.29
CA VAL A 39 -2.56 -4.17 -1.69
C VAL A 39 -2.40 -2.96 -2.58
N VAL A 40 -1.27 -2.85 -3.28
CA VAL A 40 -1.03 -1.75 -4.21
C VAL A 40 -1.64 -2.09 -5.57
N LEU A 41 -2.60 -1.27 -6.01
CA LEU A 41 -3.37 -1.46 -7.23
C LEU A 41 -3.00 -0.42 -8.28
N GLN A 42 -2.39 -0.86 -9.39
CA GLN A 42 -2.30 -0.02 -10.59
C GLN A 42 -3.60 -0.11 -11.39
N THR A 43 -4.04 1.03 -11.96
CA THR A 43 -5.31 1.14 -12.72
C THR A 43 -5.24 0.55 -14.13
N GLN A 44 -4.77 -0.69 -14.24
CA GLN A 44 -4.74 -1.47 -15.47
C GLN A 44 -5.61 -2.71 -15.34
N VAL A 45 -6.32 -3.10 -16.40
CA VAL A 45 -7.22 -4.27 -16.41
C VAL A 45 -6.55 -5.53 -15.86
N LYS A 46 -5.30 -5.79 -16.28
CA LYS A 46 -4.54 -6.94 -15.81
C LYS A 46 -4.20 -6.85 -14.32
N SER A 47 -3.88 -5.66 -13.84
CA SER A 47 -3.54 -5.42 -12.42
C SER A 47 -4.75 -5.60 -11.52
N MET A 48 -5.93 -5.16 -11.95
CA MET A 48 -7.19 -5.38 -11.23
C MET A 48 -7.51 -6.86 -11.03
N ARG A 49 -7.39 -7.66 -12.10
CA ARG A 49 -7.60 -9.12 -12.04
C ARG A 49 -6.59 -9.79 -11.12
N ASN A 50 -5.32 -9.42 -11.23
CA ASN A 50 -4.26 -9.98 -10.39
C ASN A 50 -4.46 -9.61 -8.91
N ALA A 51 -4.89 -8.38 -8.62
CA ALA A 51 -5.18 -7.95 -7.25
C ALA A 51 -6.33 -8.77 -6.64
N LEU A 52 -7.41 -9.00 -7.39
CA LEU A 52 -8.51 -9.84 -6.92
C LEU A 52 -8.05 -11.27 -6.61
N GLN A 53 -7.32 -11.90 -7.53
CA GLN A 53 -6.78 -13.25 -7.32
C GLN A 53 -5.84 -13.31 -6.12
N TYR A 54 -5.10 -12.23 -5.87
CA TYR A 54 -4.19 -12.15 -4.73
C TYR A 54 -4.96 -12.02 -3.41
N LEU A 55 -6.04 -11.22 -3.38
CA LEU A 55 -6.92 -11.10 -2.23
C LEU A 55 -7.62 -12.43 -1.91
N GLU A 56 -8.19 -13.09 -2.92
CA GLU A 56 -8.78 -14.43 -2.76
C GLU A 56 -7.76 -15.44 -2.20
N TYR A 57 -6.52 -15.35 -2.67
CA TYR A 57 -5.45 -16.19 -2.15
C TYR A 57 -5.09 -15.85 -0.69
N MET A 58 -5.10 -14.56 -0.30
CA MET A 58 -4.85 -14.14 1.07
C MET A 58 -5.95 -14.65 2.01
N ASP A 59 -7.22 -14.55 1.62
CA ASP A 59 -8.35 -15.08 2.38
C ASP A 59 -8.20 -16.59 2.57
N PHE A 60 -7.93 -17.33 1.49
CA PHE A 60 -7.64 -18.75 1.57
C PHE A 60 -6.47 -19.06 2.51
N PHE A 61 -5.40 -18.26 2.45
CA PHE A 61 -4.22 -18.45 3.29
C PHE A 61 -4.54 -18.24 4.77
N VAL A 62 -5.32 -17.21 5.11
CA VAL A 62 -5.78 -16.95 6.47
C VAL A 62 -6.61 -18.12 7.00
N GLU A 63 -7.57 -18.60 6.22
CA GLU A 63 -8.42 -19.74 6.61
C GLU A 63 -7.64 -21.03 6.83
N GLN A 64 -6.70 -21.35 5.93
CA GLN A 64 -5.97 -22.62 5.97
C GLN A 64 -4.87 -22.65 7.05
N PHE A 65 -4.23 -21.53 7.33
CA PHE A 65 -3.05 -21.47 8.18
C PHE A 65 -3.27 -20.71 9.50
N GLY A 66 -4.47 -20.18 9.72
CA GLY A 66 -4.80 -19.39 10.91
C GLY A 66 -3.91 -18.13 11.04
N SER A 67 -3.54 -17.52 9.92
CA SER A 67 -2.72 -16.30 9.89
C SER A 67 -3.51 -15.14 10.51
N PRO A 68 -2.87 -14.26 11.29
CA PRO A 68 -3.52 -13.05 11.84
C PRO A 68 -3.70 -11.92 10.82
N LEU A 69 -3.51 -12.19 9.53
CA LEU A 69 -3.46 -11.20 8.48
C LEU A 69 -4.83 -10.60 8.16
N TYR A 70 -4.93 -9.28 8.20
CA TYR A 70 -6.07 -8.48 7.75
C TYR A 70 -5.69 -7.59 6.56
N ILE A 71 -6.67 -7.19 5.74
CA ILE A 71 -6.47 -6.25 4.65
C ILE A 71 -6.69 -4.83 5.17
N ALA A 72 -5.63 -4.07 5.39
CA ALA A 72 -5.69 -2.66 5.81
C ALA A 72 -6.27 -1.76 4.71
N GLY A 73 -6.02 -2.10 3.45
CA GLY A 73 -6.62 -1.38 2.33
C GLY A 73 -6.03 -1.75 0.97
N VAL A 74 -6.73 -1.32 -0.07
CA VAL A 74 -6.29 -1.38 -1.46
C VAL A 74 -5.92 0.03 -1.89
N LEU A 75 -4.64 0.30 -2.14
CA LEU A 75 -4.11 1.61 -2.49
C LEU A 75 -4.05 1.81 -4.00
N PRO A 76 -4.85 2.71 -4.60
CA PRO A 76 -4.71 3.08 -6.00
C PRO A 76 -3.39 3.81 -6.24
N PHE A 77 -2.58 3.30 -7.16
CA PHE A 77 -1.21 3.75 -7.35
C PHE A 77 -0.87 4.03 -8.82
N MET A 78 -0.17 5.13 -9.09
CA MET A 78 0.28 5.57 -10.42
C MET A 78 -0.86 5.87 -11.41
N LEU A 79 -2.04 6.27 -10.93
CA LEU A 79 -3.17 6.66 -11.76
C LEU A 79 -2.86 7.93 -12.55
N GLU A 80 -3.19 7.93 -13.83
CA GLU A 80 -3.15 9.11 -14.71
C GLU A 80 -4.54 9.71 -14.85
N SER A 81 -4.80 10.84 -14.20
CA SER A 81 -6.11 11.49 -14.18
C SER A 81 -6.65 11.94 -15.55
N GLY A 82 -5.79 12.03 -16.56
CA GLY A 82 -6.14 12.36 -17.93
C GLY A 82 -6.38 11.15 -18.85
N ASP A 83 -6.15 9.93 -18.36
CA ASP A 83 -6.36 8.70 -19.11
C ASP A 83 -7.75 8.13 -18.81
N SER A 84 -8.56 7.97 -19.85
CA SER A 84 -9.94 7.47 -19.70
C SER A 84 -10.00 6.03 -19.19
N VAL A 85 -9.02 5.21 -19.54
CA VAL A 85 -8.93 3.81 -19.08
C VAL A 85 -8.64 3.77 -17.58
N ASP A 86 -7.68 4.59 -17.12
CA ASP A 86 -7.35 4.68 -15.70
C ASP A 86 -8.53 5.16 -14.86
N VAL A 87 -9.30 6.14 -15.36
CA VAL A 87 -10.50 6.64 -14.70
C VAL A 87 -11.57 5.56 -14.64
N GLU A 88 -11.84 4.84 -15.74
CA GLU A 88 -12.80 3.74 -15.78
C GLU A 88 -12.40 2.62 -14.81
N MET A 89 -11.13 2.22 -14.81
CA MET A 89 -10.63 1.19 -13.91
C MET A 89 -10.72 1.61 -12.44
N TYR A 90 -10.51 2.88 -12.14
CA TYR A 90 -10.67 3.39 -10.78
C TYR A 90 -12.14 3.37 -10.32
N GLU A 91 -13.09 3.73 -11.19
CA GLU A 91 -14.52 3.61 -10.87
C GLU A 91 -14.95 2.14 -10.67
N GLN A 92 -14.42 1.21 -11.46
CA GLN A 92 -14.64 -0.21 -11.24
C GLN A 92 -14.03 -0.68 -9.90
N ALA A 93 -12.83 -0.19 -9.55
CA ALA A 93 -12.19 -0.50 -8.27
C ALA A 93 -13.06 -0.06 -7.08
N LYS A 94 -13.72 1.08 -7.14
CA LYS A 94 -14.66 1.54 -6.10
C LYS A 94 -15.80 0.55 -5.89
N ILE A 95 -16.34 -0.01 -6.97
CA ILE A 95 -17.42 -1.00 -6.90
C ILE A 95 -16.93 -2.32 -6.31
N ILE A 96 -15.76 -2.78 -6.76
CA ILE A 96 -15.21 -4.10 -6.39
C ILE A 96 -14.71 -4.11 -4.95
N TYR A 97 -13.92 -3.11 -4.56
CA TYR A 97 -13.24 -3.10 -3.25
C TYR A 97 -14.05 -2.36 -2.17
N GLY A 98 -15.02 -1.53 -2.57
CA GLY A 98 -15.89 -0.82 -1.64
C GLY A 98 -15.10 -0.05 -0.58
N LYS A 99 -15.41 -0.29 0.68
CA LYS A 99 -14.77 0.35 1.83
C LYS A 99 -13.28 0.03 2.01
N HIS A 100 -12.78 -1.00 1.34
CA HIS A 100 -11.35 -1.36 1.41
C HIS A 100 -10.50 -0.57 0.42
N LEU A 101 -11.09 0.09 -0.59
CA LEU A 101 -10.36 0.98 -1.47
C LEU A 101 -10.05 2.27 -0.72
N LEU A 102 -8.76 2.62 -0.63
CA LEU A 102 -8.34 3.87 -0.02
C LEU A 102 -8.79 5.07 -0.86
N GLU A 103 -9.27 6.13 -0.20
CA GLU A 103 -9.70 7.37 -0.84
C GLU A 103 -8.51 8.19 -1.36
N ASN A 104 -7.38 8.09 -0.65
CA ASN A 104 -6.14 8.73 -1.04
C ASN A 104 -5.47 7.97 -2.19
N VAL A 105 -5.38 8.60 -3.36
CA VAL A 105 -4.84 8.02 -4.59
C VAL A 105 -3.45 8.55 -4.88
N VAL A 106 -2.51 7.68 -5.19
CA VAL A 106 -1.18 8.09 -5.66
C VAL A 106 -1.21 8.31 -7.17
N LEU A 107 -1.30 9.58 -7.59
CA LEU A 107 -1.25 9.93 -9.01
C LEU A 107 0.15 9.77 -9.58
N LYS A 108 0.24 9.44 -10.86
CA LYS A 108 1.51 9.42 -11.60
C LYS A 108 2.16 10.80 -11.58
N ASN A 109 3.36 10.88 -11.01
CA ASN A 109 4.05 12.13 -10.79
C ASN A 109 5.55 11.97 -11.05
N ALA A 110 6.12 12.93 -11.80
CA ALA A 110 7.55 12.94 -12.09
C ALA A 110 8.43 13.02 -10.83
N ARG A 111 7.93 13.62 -9.74
CA ARG A 111 8.65 13.69 -8.47
C ARG A 111 8.77 12.32 -7.80
N LEU A 112 7.70 11.53 -7.79
CA LEU A 112 7.72 10.18 -7.26
C LEU A 112 8.71 9.30 -8.03
N LYS A 113 8.75 9.40 -9.37
CA LYS A 113 9.76 8.71 -10.19
C LYS A 113 11.20 9.07 -9.84
N ARG A 114 11.45 10.31 -9.38
CA ARG A 114 12.79 10.73 -8.96
C ARG A 114 13.18 10.12 -7.62
N TYR A 115 12.22 9.83 -6.75
CA TYR A 115 12.49 9.20 -5.47
C TYR A 115 13.07 7.78 -5.62
N ASP A 116 12.77 7.07 -6.72
CA ASP A 116 13.38 5.76 -7.02
C ASP A 116 14.92 5.85 -7.13
N GLY A 117 15.42 6.95 -7.70
CA GLY A 117 16.87 7.14 -7.89
C GLY A 117 17.56 7.93 -6.79
N SER A 118 16.87 8.87 -6.14
CA SER A 118 17.47 9.81 -5.18
C SER A 118 17.05 9.56 -3.73
N GLY A 119 16.15 8.62 -3.49
CA GLY A 119 15.43 8.48 -2.22
C GLY A 119 14.44 9.64 -2.01
N ILE A 120 13.65 9.54 -0.94
CA ILE A 120 12.72 10.59 -0.55
C ILE A 120 13.51 11.82 -0.11
N THR A 121 13.38 12.92 -0.86
CA THR A 121 14.13 14.14 -0.59
C THR A 121 13.34 15.10 0.29
N THR A 122 14.07 15.84 1.12
CA THR A 122 13.55 16.89 2.00
C THR A 122 14.15 18.23 1.62
N GLU A 123 14.16 18.55 0.31
CA GLU A 123 14.73 19.80 -0.17
C GLU A 123 14.01 21.02 0.44
N LYS A 124 14.79 21.91 1.04
CA LYS A 124 14.30 23.14 1.66
C LYS A 124 14.51 24.35 0.76
N THR A 125 13.63 25.31 0.88
CA THR A 125 13.79 26.66 0.33
C THR A 125 14.84 27.44 1.12
N LYS A 126 15.24 28.62 0.62
CA LYS A 126 16.14 29.52 1.36
C LYS A 126 15.58 29.96 2.72
N SER A 127 14.25 29.90 2.89
CA SER A 127 13.55 30.18 4.17
C SER A 127 13.45 28.97 5.10
N GLY A 128 14.04 27.81 4.75
CA GLY A 128 14.03 26.60 5.56
C GLY A 128 12.77 25.73 5.43
N GLN A 129 11.79 26.13 4.65
CA GLN A 129 10.57 25.35 4.41
C GLN A 129 10.81 24.28 3.32
N LEU A 130 10.10 23.14 3.40
CA LEU A 130 10.10 22.16 2.32
C LEU A 130 9.61 22.78 1.01
N LYS A 131 10.26 22.44 -0.11
CA LYS A 131 9.77 22.83 -1.44
C LYS A 131 8.36 22.29 -1.66
N GLN A 132 7.55 23.04 -2.41
CA GLN A 132 6.12 22.76 -2.56
C GLN A 132 5.79 21.34 -3.01
N TRP A 133 6.58 20.79 -3.94
CA TRP A 133 6.38 19.42 -4.46
C TRP A 133 6.73 18.34 -3.45
N ASP A 134 7.79 18.50 -2.66
CA ASP A 134 8.14 17.56 -1.58
C ASP A 134 7.06 17.61 -0.49
N ARG A 135 6.61 18.79 -0.12
CA ARG A 135 5.52 18.97 0.85
C ARG A 135 4.23 18.29 0.40
N LYS A 136 3.86 18.42 -0.91
CA LYS A 136 2.66 17.74 -1.45
C LYS A 136 2.78 16.22 -1.39
N ALA A 137 3.95 15.68 -1.77
CA ALA A 137 4.19 14.24 -1.72
C ALA A 137 4.18 13.72 -0.28
N HIS A 138 4.84 14.40 0.66
CA HIS A 138 4.85 14.02 2.07
C HIS A 138 3.44 14.04 2.66
N ASN A 139 2.66 15.10 2.41
CA ASN A 139 1.28 15.19 2.91
C ASN A 139 0.40 14.07 2.35
N LEU A 140 0.57 13.70 1.05
CA LEU A 140 -0.16 12.59 0.48
C LEU A 140 0.14 11.28 1.23
N PHE A 141 1.41 10.96 1.45
CA PHE A 141 1.77 9.73 2.16
C PHE A 141 1.33 9.75 3.63
N LEU A 142 1.38 10.91 4.31
CA LEU A 142 0.84 11.04 5.66
C LEU A 142 -0.68 10.82 5.70
N ASN A 143 -1.42 11.33 4.71
CA ASN A 143 -2.86 11.09 4.61
C ASN A 143 -3.17 9.60 4.38
N ILE A 144 -2.39 8.93 3.51
CA ILE A 144 -2.53 7.48 3.29
C ILE A 144 -2.27 6.70 4.59
N LEU A 145 -1.23 7.03 5.33
CA LEU A 145 -0.94 6.38 6.61
C LEU A 145 -2.06 6.59 7.63
N ASN A 146 -2.58 7.82 7.76
CA ASN A 146 -3.71 8.11 8.64
C ASN A 146 -4.97 7.31 8.23
N GLU A 147 -5.23 7.17 6.93
CA GLU A 147 -6.36 6.39 6.42
C GLU A 147 -6.21 4.90 6.74
N ILE A 148 -5.01 4.34 6.58
CA ILE A 148 -4.70 2.96 6.95
C ILE A 148 -4.94 2.75 8.45
N GLU A 149 -4.46 3.64 9.32
CA GLU A 149 -4.69 3.56 10.77
C GLU A 149 -6.17 3.58 11.15
N VAL A 150 -7.01 4.32 10.38
CA VAL A 150 -8.47 4.29 10.58
C VAL A 150 -9.04 2.94 10.18
N HIS A 151 -8.60 2.39 9.04
CA HIS A 151 -9.04 1.06 8.60
C HIS A 151 -8.65 -0.04 9.58
N GLU A 152 -7.45 0.01 10.14
CA GLU A 152 -7.01 -0.95 11.17
C GLU A 152 -7.91 -0.96 12.41
N LYS A 153 -8.48 0.19 12.79
CA LYS A 153 -9.40 0.28 13.93
C LYS A 153 -10.73 -0.42 13.68
N TRP A 154 -11.22 -0.46 12.42
CA TRP A 154 -12.48 -1.15 12.10
C TRP A 154 -12.47 -2.66 12.36
N TYR A 155 -11.30 -3.27 12.43
CA TYR A 155 -11.15 -4.70 12.68
C TYR A 155 -10.86 -5.03 14.16
N LYS A 156 -10.60 -3.99 14.97
CA LYS A 156 -10.33 -4.16 16.41
C LYS A 156 -11.57 -3.92 17.27
N GLU A 157 -12.64 -3.38 16.67
CA GLU A 157 -13.96 -3.20 17.28
C GLU A 157 -14.89 -4.38 16.93
#